data_6ac83ea94f9eca4901bb997f14d15293
#
_entry.id   6ac83ea94f9eca4901bb997f14d15293
#
_cell.length_a   1.000
_cell.length_b   1.000
_cell.length_c   1.000
_cell.angle_alpha   90.00
_cell.angle_beta   90.00
_cell.angle_gamma   90.00
#
_symmetry.space_group_name_H-M   'P 1'
#
loop_
_entity.id
_entity.type
_entity.pdbx_description
1 polymer ?
#
loop_
_entity_poly.entity_id
_entity_poly.type
_entity_poly.pdbx_seq_one_letter_code
_entity_poly.pdbx_strand_id
1 'polypeptide(L)'
;MKLVRVVLVCGLLIWVGCSTDSKPAPVQLANPASVHCDKVGGELRIETLGNRGQIGVCYFADGRQCEEWALFRDQCPVGGRKVTGLPTDGARYCVIRGGQYKMIQAATPGIPEQGNCTLPDGVVCDTAVLWQGSCG
;
A
#
# COMPACT_ATOMS: atom_id res chain seq x y z
N MET A 1 -76.80 -37.86 -23.22
CA MET A 1 -75.39 -38.16 -22.97
C MET A 1 -74.53 -37.17 -23.71
N LYS A 2 -73.91 -36.19 -22.98
CA LYS A 2 -73.05 -35.16 -23.54
C LYS A 2 -71.60 -35.48 -23.19
N LEU A 3 -70.77 -35.77 -24.18
CA LEU A 3 -69.33 -35.94 -24.04
C LEU A 3 -68.67 -34.55 -23.79
N VAL A 4 -68.03 -34.43 -22.70
CA VAL A 4 -67.14 -33.26 -22.39
C VAL A 4 -65.78 -33.63 -22.92
N ARG A 5 -65.31 -32.92 -23.95
CA ARG A 5 -63.90 -32.96 -24.40
C ARG A 5 -63.06 -32.09 -23.49
N VAL A 6 -62.18 -32.72 -22.76
CA VAL A 6 -61.10 -32.04 -22.04
C VAL A 6 -59.96 -31.73 -23.01
N VAL A 7 -59.71 -30.45 -23.26
CA VAL A 7 -58.57 -29.98 -24.05
C VAL A 7 -57.42 -29.81 -23.10
N LEU A 8 -56.39 -30.66 -23.22
CA LEU A 8 -55.12 -30.51 -22.53
C LEU A 8 -54.30 -29.44 -23.24
N VAL A 9 -54.15 -28.28 -22.64
CA VAL A 9 -53.24 -27.25 -23.11
C VAL A 9 -51.87 -27.55 -22.51
N CYS A 10 -50.98 -28.04 -23.38
CA CYS A 10 -49.56 -28.28 -23.03
C CYS A 10 -48.83 -26.94 -23.05
N GLY A 11 -48.61 -26.37 -21.86
CA GLY A 11 -47.83 -25.12 -21.71
C GLY A 11 -46.33 -25.39 -21.90
N LEU A 12 -45.78 -24.89 -23.01
CA LEU A 12 -44.33 -24.84 -23.22
C LEU A 12 -43.74 -23.80 -22.26
N LEU A 13 -43.06 -24.24 -21.20
CA LEU A 13 -42.21 -23.41 -20.37
C LEU A 13 -40.88 -23.17 -21.12
N ILE A 14 -40.76 -21.99 -21.73
CA ILE A 14 -39.50 -21.54 -22.32
C ILE A 14 -38.59 -21.09 -21.15
N TRP A 15 -37.58 -21.89 -20.85
CA TRP A 15 -36.50 -21.51 -19.94
C TRP A 15 -35.60 -20.51 -20.67
N VAL A 16 -35.76 -19.23 -20.37
CA VAL A 16 -34.79 -18.19 -20.74
C VAL A 16 -33.59 -18.36 -19.82
N GLY A 17 -32.58 -19.06 -20.31
CA GLY A 17 -31.28 -19.12 -19.63
C GLY A 17 -30.62 -17.75 -19.70
N CYS A 18 -30.52 -17.02 -18.57
CA CYS A 18 -29.61 -15.91 -18.43
C CYS A 18 -28.18 -16.44 -18.46
N SER A 19 -27.52 -16.35 -19.59
CA SER A 19 -26.07 -16.48 -19.69
C SER A 19 -25.46 -15.25 -19.06
N THR A 20 -25.00 -15.35 -17.82
CA THR A 20 -24.12 -14.35 -17.22
C THR A 20 -22.77 -14.50 -17.91
N ASP A 21 -22.54 -13.73 -18.96
CA ASP A 21 -21.21 -13.49 -19.51
C ASP A 21 -20.38 -12.75 -18.43
N SER A 22 -19.78 -13.53 -17.54
CA SER A 22 -18.78 -13.02 -16.63
C SER A 22 -17.52 -12.75 -17.43
N LYS A 23 -17.41 -11.51 -17.95
CA LYS A 23 -16.15 -11.01 -18.51
C LYS A 23 -15.06 -11.25 -17.45
N PRO A 24 -13.99 -12.02 -17.76
CA PRO A 24 -12.94 -12.23 -16.79
C PRO A 24 -12.39 -10.87 -16.38
N ALA A 25 -12.37 -10.61 -15.06
CA ALA A 25 -11.73 -9.41 -14.53
C ALA A 25 -10.28 -9.37 -15.04
N PRO A 26 -9.77 -8.19 -15.45
CA PRO A 26 -8.38 -8.07 -15.86
C PRO A 26 -7.50 -8.63 -14.75
N VAL A 27 -6.62 -9.58 -15.08
CA VAL A 27 -5.64 -10.10 -14.14
C VAL A 27 -4.70 -8.95 -13.84
N GLN A 28 -4.97 -8.25 -12.75
CA GLN A 28 -4.07 -7.21 -12.26
C GLN A 28 -2.86 -7.93 -11.70
N LEU A 29 -1.72 -7.80 -12.38
CA LEU A 29 -0.45 -8.32 -11.89
C LEU A 29 -0.22 -7.74 -10.49
N ALA A 30 -0.08 -8.62 -9.51
CA ALA A 30 0.20 -8.20 -8.14
C ALA A 30 1.50 -7.41 -8.12
N ASN A 31 1.53 -6.29 -7.39
CA ASN A 31 2.73 -5.49 -7.19
C ASN A 31 3.84 -6.39 -6.57
N PRO A 32 4.98 -6.59 -7.22
CA PRO A 32 6.02 -7.50 -6.74
C PRO A 32 6.59 -7.10 -5.38
N ALA A 33 6.64 -5.81 -5.07
CA ALA A 33 7.09 -5.32 -3.77
C ALA A 33 6.10 -5.68 -2.65
N SER A 34 4.79 -5.57 -2.92
CA SER A 34 3.75 -6.00 -1.98
C SER A 34 3.82 -7.51 -1.71
N VAL A 35 3.96 -8.31 -2.76
CA VAL A 35 4.13 -9.77 -2.65
C VAL A 35 5.39 -10.13 -1.87
N HIS A 36 6.48 -9.36 -2.05
CA HIS A 36 7.72 -9.57 -1.32
C HIS A 36 7.55 -9.30 0.18
N CYS A 37 6.83 -8.23 0.57
CA CYS A 37 6.52 -7.92 1.95
C CYS A 37 5.87 -9.13 2.67
N ASP A 38 4.83 -9.70 2.05
CA ASP A 38 4.14 -10.87 2.61
C ASP A 38 5.08 -12.09 2.74
N LYS A 39 5.90 -12.34 1.72
CA LYS A 39 6.84 -13.48 1.71
C LYS A 39 7.88 -13.42 2.82
N VAL A 40 8.30 -12.22 3.22
CA VAL A 40 9.31 -12.04 4.27
C VAL A 40 8.70 -11.85 5.67
N GLY A 41 7.39 -12.09 5.80
CA GLY A 41 6.68 -12.09 7.07
C GLY A 41 6.22 -10.72 7.55
N GLY A 42 6.09 -9.75 6.64
CA GLY A 42 5.51 -8.45 6.90
C GLY A 42 4.01 -8.39 6.61
N GLU A 43 3.36 -7.36 7.06
CA GLU A 43 1.97 -6.98 6.75
C GLU A 43 1.98 -5.68 5.95
N LEU A 44 1.50 -5.72 4.72
CA LEU A 44 1.42 -4.53 3.87
C LEU A 44 0.26 -3.63 4.33
N ARG A 45 0.55 -2.34 4.48
CA ARG A 45 -0.46 -1.29 4.69
C ARG A 45 -0.24 -0.15 3.71
N ILE A 46 -1.32 0.37 3.15
CA ILE A 46 -1.26 1.56 2.28
C ILE A 46 -1.39 2.80 3.14
N GLU A 47 -0.44 3.70 3.01
CA GLU A 47 -0.43 4.97 3.72
C GLU A 47 -0.44 6.15 2.75
N THR A 48 -0.84 7.31 3.25
CA THR A 48 -0.96 8.54 2.46
C THR A 48 0.16 9.51 2.84
N LEU A 49 0.92 9.96 1.85
CA LEU A 49 1.93 11.02 1.99
C LEU A 49 1.29 12.40 2.16
N GLY A 50 2.10 13.38 2.52
CA GLY A 50 1.66 14.76 2.66
C GLY A 50 1.06 15.39 1.40
N ASN A 51 1.50 14.95 0.22
CA ASN A 51 0.94 15.35 -1.09
C ASN A 51 -0.30 14.56 -1.53
N ARG A 52 -0.85 13.69 -0.65
CA ARG A 52 -1.93 12.73 -0.90
C ARG A 52 -1.57 11.56 -1.84
N GLY A 53 -0.30 11.40 -2.21
CA GLY A 53 0.20 10.18 -2.85
C GLY A 53 0.10 8.99 -1.89
N GLN A 54 0.05 7.78 -2.44
CA GLN A 54 0.01 6.56 -1.64
C GLN A 54 1.33 5.81 -1.73
N ILE A 55 1.70 5.21 -0.60
CA ILE A 55 2.85 4.30 -0.49
C ILE A 55 2.44 3.02 0.20
N GLY A 56 3.08 1.91 -0.14
CA GLY A 56 2.98 0.67 0.61
C GLY A 56 4.04 0.65 1.71
N VAL A 57 3.62 0.39 2.93
CA VAL A 57 4.51 0.20 4.07
C VAL A 57 4.37 -1.22 4.60
N CYS A 58 5.50 -1.92 4.67
CA CYS A 58 5.61 -3.25 5.20
C CYS A 58 5.86 -3.18 6.71
N TYR A 59 4.92 -3.67 7.50
CA TYR A 59 4.99 -3.72 8.96
C TYR A 59 5.45 -5.10 9.42
N PHE A 60 6.44 -5.13 10.28
CA PHE A 60 6.94 -6.35 10.91
C PHE A 60 6.48 -6.46 12.34
N ALA A 61 6.64 -7.65 12.93
CA ALA A 61 6.52 -7.84 14.36
C ALA A 61 7.39 -6.80 15.09
N ASP A 62 6.99 -6.37 16.31
CA ASP A 62 7.67 -5.33 17.08
C ASP A 62 7.55 -3.88 16.55
N GLY A 63 6.74 -3.64 15.50
CA GLY A 63 6.48 -2.30 14.96
C GLY A 63 7.57 -1.74 14.04
N ARG A 64 8.55 -2.55 13.65
CA ARG A 64 9.53 -2.17 12.63
C ARG A 64 8.88 -2.07 11.26
N GLN A 65 9.44 -1.25 10.39
CA GLN A 65 8.81 -0.89 9.13
C GLN A 65 9.82 -0.73 8.00
N CYS A 66 9.37 -1.00 6.79
CA CYS A 66 10.02 -0.62 5.53
C CYS A 66 8.98 -0.09 4.54
N GLU A 67 9.35 0.88 3.72
CA GLU A 67 8.61 1.17 2.50
C GLU A 67 8.77 -0.05 1.56
N GLU A 68 7.69 -0.49 0.88
CA GLU A 68 7.65 -1.77 0.19
C GLU A 68 8.71 -1.89 -0.92
N TRP A 69 8.95 -0.82 -1.67
CA TRP A 69 9.97 -0.83 -2.73
C TRP A 69 11.38 -0.73 -2.20
N ALA A 70 11.61 -0.03 -1.08
CA ALA A 70 12.90 -0.01 -0.41
C ALA A 70 13.25 -1.40 0.14
N LEU A 71 12.26 -2.12 0.68
CA LEU A 71 12.40 -3.51 1.10
C LEU A 71 12.72 -4.42 -0.10
N PHE A 72 11.97 -4.29 -1.20
CA PHE A 72 12.16 -5.09 -2.41
C PHE A 72 13.54 -4.90 -3.07
N ARG A 73 14.13 -3.72 -2.92
CA ARG A 73 15.45 -3.37 -3.47
C ARG A 73 16.60 -3.56 -2.48
N ASP A 74 16.38 -4.23 -1.34
CA ASP A 74 17.36 -4.42 -0.26
C ASP A 74 17.92 -3.10 0.35
N GLN A 75 17.23 -1.99 0.16
CA GLN A 75 17.55 -0.69 0.76
C GLN A 75 17.04 -0.56 2.20
N CYS A 76 16.05 -1.35 2.55
CA CYS A 76 15.55 -1.53 3.90
C CYS A 76 15.61 -3.04 4.24
N PRO A 77 16.17 -3.43 5.40
CA PRO A 77 16.41 -4.83 5.70
C PRO A 77 15.11 -5.60 5.98
N VAL A 78 15.11 -6.90 5.66
CA VAL A 78 14.05 -7.81 6.12
C VAL A 78 13.93 -7.73 7.65
N GLY A 79 12.70 -7.68 8.14
CA GLY A 79 12.42 -7.42 9.56
C GLY A 79 12.31 -5.94 9.90
N GLY A 80 12.57 -5.05 8.95
CA GLY A 80 12.31 -3.63 9.05
C GLY A 80 13.26 -2.82 9.94
N ARG A 81 13.09 -1.52 9.89
CA ARG A 81 13.84 -0.55 10.69
C ARG A 81 12.99 -0.04 11.85
N LYS A 82 13.65 0.26 12.97
CA LYS A 82 13.03 0.88 14.13
C LYS A 82 12.63 2.33 13.79
N VAL A 83 11.37 2.66 14.03
CA VAL A 83 10.81 4.00 13.77
C VAL A 83 10.37 4.73 15.04
N THR A 84 10.49 4.07 16.20
CA THR A 84 10.20 4.70 17.51
C THR A 84 11.21 5.79 17.83
N GLY A 85 10.72 6.92 18.31
CA GLY A 85 11.57 8.08 18.65
C GLY A 85 11.84 9.02 17.47
N LEU A 86 11.25 8.76 16.30
CA LEU A 86 11.27 9.70 15.18
C LEU A 86 10.09 10.66 15.32
N PRO A 87 10.33 11.98 15.42
CA PRO A 87 9.30 12.92 15.85
C PRO A 87 8.37 13.39 14.73
N THR A 88 8.72 13.17 13.47
CA THR A 88 7.95 13.63 12.31
C THR A 88 7.72 12.51 11.30
N ASP A 89 6.64 12.60 10.53
CA ASP A 89 6.34 11.67 9.44
C ASP A 89 7.45 11.66 8.39
N GLY A 90 8.06 12.80 8.12
CA GLY A 90 9.18 12.91 7.18
C GLY A 90 10.44 12.20 7.68
N ALA A 91 10.76 12.28 8.97
CA ALA A 91 11.87 11.54 9.58
C ALA A 91 11.62 10.02 9.50
N ARG A 92 10.40 9.59 9.83
CA ARG A 92 9.98 8.19 9.69
C ARG A 92 10.08 7.73 8.23
N TYR A 93 9.53 8.50 7.29
CA TYR A 93 9.56 8.18 5.86
C TYR A 93 10.99 8.04 5.32
N CYS A 94 11.90 8.91 5.75
CA CYS A 94 13.32 8.78 5.47
C CYS A 94 13.87 7.40 5.86
N VAL A 95 13.62 7.00 7.11
CA VAL A 95 14.17 5.75 7.67
C VAL A 95 13.59 4.52 7.00
N ILE A 96 12.27 4.47 6.74
CA ILE A 96 11.64 3.30 6.10
C ILE A 96 12.00 3.17 4.61
N ARG A 97 12.43 4.25 3.95
CA ARG A 97 12.99 4.23 2.59
C ARG A 97 14.47 3.79 2.54
N GLY A 98 15.06 3.42 3.67
CA GLY A 98 16.45 3.03 3.75
C GLY A 98 17.41 4.21 3.95
N GLY A 99 16.88 5.43 4.10
CA GLY A 99 17.67 6.64 4.29
C GLY A 99 18.26 6.77 5.69
N GLN A 100 19.18 7.71 5.82
CA GLN A 100 19.79 8.13 7.09
C GLN A 100 19.20 9.48 7.49
N TYR A 101 18.44 9.50 8.58
CA TYR A 101 17.90 10.72 9.15
C TYR A 101 18.93 11.43 10.01
N LYS A 102 19.05 12.75 9.85
CA LYS A 102 19.84 13.63 10.71
C LYS A 102 19.02 14.84 11.11
N MET A 103 18.81 15.01 12.40
CA MET A 103 18.20 16.22 12.96
C MET A 103 19.10 17.42 12.72
N ILE A 104 18.53 18.51 12.22
CA ILE A 104 19.20 19.79 11.99
C ILE A 104 18.78 20.81 13.06
N GLN A 105 17.49 20.83 13.41
CA GLN A 105 16.94 21.72 14.42
C GLN A 105 15.92 20.97 15.27
N ALA A 106 16.08 21.06 16.59
CA ALA A 106 15.10 20.49 17.51
C ALA A 106 13.79 21.26 17.47
N ALA A 107 12.68 20.57 17.79
CA ALA A 107 11.38 21.20 17.89
C ALA A 107 11.37 22.30 18.97
N THR A 108 10.67 23.39 18.66
CA THR A 108 10.38 24.49 19.59
C THR A 108 8.87 24.75 19.59
N PRO A 109 8.30 25.52 20.56
CA PRO A 109 6.88 25.81 20.56
C PRO A 109 6.40 26.39 19.22
N GLY A 110 5.48 25.68 18.55
CA GLY A 110 4.93 26.07 17.24
C GLY A 110 5.80 25.74 16.02
N ILE A 111 7.03 25.23 16.20
CA ILE A 111 7.92 24.84 15.10
C ILE A 111 8.31 23.37 15.30
N PRO A 112 7.92 22.47 14.38
CA PRO A 112 8.30 21.05 14.45
C PRO A 112 9.81 20.87 14.25
N GLU A 113 10.34 19.74 14.68
CA GLU A 113 11.71 19.34 14.41
C GLU A 113 11.98 19.35 12.90
N GLN A 114 13.16 19.82 12.52
CA GLN A 114 13.64 19.82 11.14
C GLN A 114 14.83 18.88 11.00
N GLY A 115 14.88 18.19 9.88
CA GLY A 115 15.96 17.26 9.62
C GLY A 115 16.17 17.00 8.14
N ASN A 116 17.33 16.45 7.83
CA ASN A 116 17.69 15.99 6.50
C ASN A 116 17.69 14.46 6.44
N CYS A 117 17.33 13.97 5.28
CA CYS A 117 17.40 12.57 4.88
C CYS A 117 18.46 12.39 3.81
N THR A 118 19.44 11.54 4.05
CA THR A 118 20.31 11.04 2.99
C THR A 118 19.74 9.71 2.51
N LEU A 119 19.22 9.69 1.29
CA LEU A 119 18.67 8.49 0.66
C LEU A 119 19.76 7.51 0.23
N PRO A 120 19.44 6.22 -0.03
CA PRO A 120 20.43 5.20 -0.44
C PRO A 120 21.24 5.54 -1.68
N ASP A 121 20.69 6.34 -2.59
CA ASP A 121 21.34 6.86 -3.80
C ASP A 121 22.25 8.08 -3.56
N GLY A 122 22.31 8.56 -2.31
CA GLY A 122 23.11 9.72 -1.91
C GLY A 122 22.41 11.07 -2.02
N VAL A 123 21.16 11.11 -2.50
CA VAL A 123 20.36 12.34 -2.54
C VAL A 123 20.05 12.78 -1.12
N VAL A 124 20.25 14.07 -0.84
CA VAL A 124 19.95 14.69 0.46
C VAL A 124 18.69 15.54 0.33
N CYS A 125 17.67 15.22 1.12
CA CYS A 125 16.39 15.89 1.14
C CYS A 125 16.10 16.47 2.52
N ASP A 126 15.48 17.65 2.59
CA ASP A 126 14.74 18.06 3.77
C ASP A 126 13.59 17.06 4.02
N THR A 127 13.38 16.64 5.26
CA THR A 127 12.41 15.58 5.56
C THR A 127 10.96 16.01 5.35
N ALA A 128 10.62 17.28 5.53
CA ALA A 128 9.28 17.80 5.25
C ALA A 128 9.01 17.81 3.73
N VAL A 129 10.01 18.19 2.94
CA VAL A 129 9.95 18.17 1.47
C VAL A 129 9.86 16.74 0.94
N LEU A 130 10.62 15.82 1.55
CA LEU A 130 10.56 14.39 1.23
C LEU A 130 9.15 13.82 1.47
N TRP A 131 8.53 14.17 2.61
CA TRP A 131 7.17 13.74 2.96
C TRP A 131 6.11 14.28 1.99
N GLN A 132 6.35 15.44 1.38
CA GLN A 132 5.49 15.99 0.33
C GLN A 132 5.73 15.35 -1.05
N GLY A 133 6.63 14.36 -1.16
CA GLY A 133 6.94 13.69 -2.42
C GLY A 133 7.64 14.60 -3.45
N SER A 134 8.28 15.68 -3.00
CA SER A 134 8.94 16.66 -3.85
C SER A 134 10.46 16.48 -3.91
N CYS A 135 10.99 15.43 -3.32
CA CYS A 135 12.41 15.10 -3.30
C CYS A 135 12.61 13.58 -3.24
N GLY A 136 13.44 13.05 -4.14
CA GLY A 136 13.82 11.62 -4.18
C GLY A 136 12.98 10.74 -5.08
#